data_14f1fe70054ede77630a98331c0d7a81
#
_entry.id   14f1fe70054ede77630a98331c0d7a81
#
_cell.length_a   1.000
_cell.length_b   1.000
_cell.length_c   1.000
_cell.angle_alpha   90.00
_cell.angle_beta   90.00
_cell.angle_gamma   90.00
#
_symmetry.space_group_name_H-M   'P 1'
#
loop_
_entity.id
_entity.type
_entity.pdbx_description
1 polymer ?
#
loop_
_entity_poly.entity_id
_entity_poly.type
_entity_poly.pdbx_seq_one_letter_code
_entity_poly.pdbx_strand_id
1 'polypeptide(L)'
;MAAAVGDIAGSAYEGRTHRTKDYNAVKMFSSRAHFTDDTVLTCACAEAFLKNKNMADNLWMCANQHPHAGYGHRFKQWIKDHDHEPYGSMGNGSAMRCSSAGWLARTKEECIDLATQTATPTHNHP
;
A
#
# COMPACT_ATOMS: atom_id res chain seq x y z
N MET A 1 -7.75 -8.13 5.61
CA MET A 1 -9.05 -7.40 5.58
C MET A 1 -9.05 -6.14 6.44
N ALA A 2 -8.55 -6.14 7.68
CA ALA A 2 -8.59 -4.93 8.54
C ALA A 2 -7.92 -3.68 7.93
N ALA A 3 -6.77 -3.84 7.26
CA ALA A 3 -6.10 -2.74 6.57
C ALA A 3 -7.00 -2.08 5.50
N ALA A 4 -7.62 -2.89 4.63
CA ALA A 4 -8.53 -2.38 3.60
C ALA A 4 -9.78 -1.71 4.19
N VAL A 5 -10.34 -2.25 5.28
CA VAL A 5 -11.47 -1.61 5.99
C VAL A 5 -11.05 -0.26 6.56
N GLY A 6 -9.86 -0.17 7.13
CA GLY A 6 -9.30 1.08 7.65
C GLY A 6 -9.08 2.12 6.57
N ASP A 7 -8.48 1.73 5.44
CA ASP A 7 -8.29 2.57 4.27
C ASP A 7 -9.62 3.12 3.74
N ILE A 8 -10.59 2.25 3.45
CA ILE A 8 -11.91 2.64 2.93
C ILE A 8 -12.62 3.60 3.89
N ALA A 9 -12.63 3.29 5.20
CA ALA A 9 -13.27 4.15 6.19
C ALA A 9 -12.56 5.50 6.33
N GLY A 10 -11.23 5.50 6.26
CA GLY A 10 -10.38 6.67 6.40
C GLY A 10 -10.33 7.57 5.17
N SER A 11 -10.47 7.01 3.96
CA SER A 11 -10.30 7.72 2.69
C SER A 11 -11.15 8.99 2.56
N ALA A 12 -12.36 8.97 3.14
CA ALA A 12 -13.26 10.14 3.13
C ALA A 12 -12.72 11.34 3.92
N TYR A 13 -11.71 11.13 4.77
CA TYR A 13 -11.08 12.12 5.65
C TYR A 13 -9.65 12.45 5.27
N GLU A 14 -9.14 11.87 4.21
CA GLU A 14 -7.86 12.21 3.63
C GLU A 14 -7.90 13.56 2.91
N GLY A 15 -6.73 14.17 2.75
CA GLY A 15 -6.63 15.45 2.09
C GLY A 15 -6.91 16.64 3.04
N ARG A 16 -6.77 17.87 2.51
CA ARG A 16 -6.77 19.10 3.33
C ARG A 16 -8.16 19.55 3.76
N THR A 17 -9.20 19.25 3.00
CA THR A 17 -10.54 19.85 3.14
C THR A 17 -11.49 19.07 4.05
N HIS A 18 -11.19 17.80 4.34
CA HIS A 18 -12.12 16.92 5.07
C HIS A 18 -11.54 16.35 6.38
N ARG A 19 -10.35 16.78 6.77
CA ARG A 19 -9.74 16.36 8.03
C ARG A 19 -10.59 16.82 9.22
N THR A 20 -10.82 15.90 10.14
CA THR A 20 -11.44 16.23 11.43
C THR A 20 -10.61 15.66 12.58
N LYS A 21 -10.61 16.35 13.72
CA LYS A 21 -10.11 15.86 14.99
C LYS A 21 -11.26 15.50 15.95
N ASP A 22 -12.49 15.75 15.53
CA ASP A 22 -13.67 15.38 16.30
C ASP A 22 -14.06 13.95 15.96
N TYR A 23 -13.87 13.05 16.91
CA TYR A 23 -14.22 11.65 16.79
C TYR A 23 -15.72 11.44 16.46
N ASN A 24 -16.61 12.28 17.03
CA ASN A 24 -18.05 12.15 16.81
C ASN A 24 -18.49 12.60 15.41
N ALA A 25 -17.64 13.35 14.70
CA ALA A 25 -17.89 13.74 13.31
C ALA A 25 -17.48 12.67 12.29
N VAL A 26 -16.79 11.62 12.74
CA VAL A 26 -16.33 10.53 11.85
C VAL A 26 -17.49 9.59 11.53
N LYS A 27 -17.86 9.54 10.26
CA LYS A 27 -18.84 8.56 9.72
C LYS A 27 -18.09 7.48 8.96
N MET A 28 -18.02 6.29 9.53
CA MET A 28 -17.49 5.12 8.81
C MET A 28 -18.34 4.83 7.57
N PHE A 29 -17.71 4.48 6.48
CA PHE A 29 -18.39 4.14 5.21
C PHE A 29 -19.37 5.22 4.72
N SER A 30 -18.94 6.47 4.76
CA SER A 30 -19.69 7.57 4.16
C SER A 30 -19.80 7.40 2.64
N SER A 31 -20.67 8.14 1.95
CA SER A 31 -20.80 8.09 0.49
C SER A 31 -19.52 8.49 -0.26
N ARG A 32 -18.53 9.05 0.42
CA ARG A 32 -17.20 9.39 -0.13
C ARG A 32 -16.16 8.31 0.14
N ALA A 33 -16.48 7.31 0.95
CA ALA A 33 -15.55 6.23 1.26
C ALA A 33 -15.26 5.39 0.00
N HIS A 34 -13.98 5.18 -0.27
CA HIS A 34 -13.50 4.40 -1.40
C HIS A 34 -12.14 3.77 -1.03
N PHE A 35 -11.74 2.72 -1.71
CA PHE A 35 -10.41 2.16 -1.53
C PHE A 35 -9.35 3.07 -2.19
N THR A 36 -8.15 3.08 -1.63
CA THR A 36 -7.01 3.85 -2.15
C THR A 36 -5.85 2.93 -2.53
N ASP A 37 -4.70 3.51 -2.81
CA ASP A 37 -3.46 2.76 -3.06
C ASP A 37 -3.03 1.92 -1.85
N ASP A 38 -3.40 2.31 -0.63
CA ASP A 38 -3.21 1.50 0.57
C ASP A 38 -3.83 0.11 0.42
N THR A 39 -5.09 0.02 0.03
CA THR A 39 -5.77 -1.27 -0.22
C THR A 39 -5.15 -2.02 -1.39
N VAL A 40 -4.95 -1.35 -2.53
CA VAL A 40 -4.45 -1.99 -3.76
C VAL A 40 -3.08 -2.61 -3.53
N LEU A 41 -2.15 -1.85 -2.95
CA LEU A 41 -0.78 -2.32 -2.77
C LEU A 41 -0.65 -3.31 -1.60
N THR A 42 -1.48 -3.21 -0.57
CA THR A 42 -1.58 -4.23 0.49
C THR A 42 -2.04 -5.57 -0.09
N CYS A 43 -3.06 -5.56 -0.93
CA CYS A 43 -3.53 -6.78 -1.61
C CYS A 43 -2.49 -7.33 -2.59
N ALA A 44 -1.78 -6.45 -3.31
CA ALA A 44 -0.70 -6.86 -4.21
C ALA A 44 0.43 -7.58 -3.48
N CYS A 45 0.87 -7.06 -2.32
CA CYS A 45 1.88 -7.73 -1.50
C CYS A 45 1.42 -9.10 -0.99
N ALA A 46 0.20 -9.16 -0.47
CA ALA A 46 -0.38 -10.43 0.00
C ALA A 46 -0.48 -11.46 -1.14
N GLU A 47 -0.93 -11.05 -2.31
CA GLU A 47 -1.02 -11.92 -3.49
C GLU A 47 0.36 -12.40 -3.95
N ALA A 48 1.36 -11.53 -3.95
CA ALA A 48 2.72 -11.89 -4.33
C ALA A 48 3.27 -13.02 -3.44
N PHE A 49 3.09 -12.92 -2.13
CA PHE A 49 3.50 -13.98 -1.21
C PHE A 49 2.70 -15.27 -1.39
N LEU A 50 1.36 -15.18 -1.45
CA LEU A 50 0.49 -16.36 -1.53
C LEU A 50 0.63 -17.14 -2.83
N LYS A 51 1.00 -16.46 -3.93
CA LYS A 51 1.15 -17.05 -5.26
C LYS A 51 2.60 -17.15 -5.73
N ASN A 52 3.55 -16.87 -4.85
CA ASN A 52 5.00 -16.86 -5.14
C ASN A 52 5.36 -16.05 -6.40
N LYS A 53 4.80 -14.83 -6.49
CA LYS A 53 5.06 -13.89 -7.59
C LYS A 53 6.22 -12.96 -7.26
N ASN A 54 6.86 -12.40 -8.29
CA ASN A 54 7.78 -11.28 -8.11
C ASN A 54 7.04 -10.09 -7.51
N MET A 55 7.60 -9.48 -6.45
CA MET A 55 6.96 -8.40 -5.71
C MET A 55 6.81 -7.14 -6.55
N ALA A 56 7.87 -6.72 -7.26
CA ALA A 56 7.84 -5.52 -8.09
C ALA A 56 6.83 -5.65 -9.24
N ASP A 57 6.86 -6.79 -9.94
CA ASP A 57 5.93 -7.08 -11.04
C ASP A 57 4.48 -7.07 -10.58
N ASN A 58 4.21 -7.66 -9.39
CA ASN A 58 2.85 -7.73 -8.88
C ASN A 58 2.34 -6.36 -8.40
N LEU A 59 3.19 -5.55 -7.78
CA LEU A 59 2.87 -4.16 -7.44
C LEU A 59 2.54 -3.34 -8.69
N TRP A 60 3.37 -3.46 -9.74
CA TRP A 60 3.16 -2.81 -11.01
C TRP A 60 1.85 -3.24 -11.67
N MET A 61 1.61 -4.53 -11.76
CA MET A 61 0.41 -5.09 -12.37
C MET A 61 -0.88 -4.63 -11.68
N CYS A 62 -0.93 -4.74 -10.35
CA CYS A 62 -2.10 -4.32 -9.58
C CYS A 62 -2.33 -2.80 -9.66
N ALA A 63 -1.24 -2.01 -9.65
CA ALA A 63 -1.35 -0.56 -9.79
C ALA A 63 -1.90 -0.14 -11.17
N ASN A 64 -1.52 -0.82 -12.25
CA ASN A 64 -2.07 -0.57 -13.59
C ASN A 64 -3.54 -0.97 -13.71
N GLN A 65 -3.98 -1.98 -12.98
CA GLN A 65 -5.41 -2.36 -12.94
C GLN A 65 -6.26 -1.31 -12.22
N HIS A 66 -5.66 -0.50 -11.35
CA HIS A 66 -6.34 0.50 -10.53
C HIS A 66 -5.66 1.89 -10.62
N PRO A 67 -5.55 2.51 -11.81
CA PRO A 67 -4.70 3.69 -12.05
C PRO A 67 -5.13 4.94 -11.26
N HIS A 68 -6.36 4.96 -10.76
CA HIS A 68 -6.94 6.10 -10.04
C HIS A 68 -6.94 5.94 -8.51
N ALA A 69 -6.22 4.97 -7.97
CA ALA A 69 -6.24 4.66 -6.53
C ALA A 69 -5.49 5.67 -5.64
N GLY A 70 -4.90 6.73 -6.18
CA GLY A 70 -4.32 7.81 -5.35
C GLY A 70 -2.80 7.78 -5.19
N TYR A 71 -2.08 6.95 -5.96
CA TYR A 71 -0.62 6.82 -5.87
C TYR A 71 0.14 8.13 -5.84
N GLY A 72 1.22 8.17 -5.04
CA GLY A 72 2.15 9.28 -5.02
C GLY A 72 2.86 9.50 -6.37
N HIS A 73 3.31 10.75 -6.63
CA HIS A 73 3.86 11.15 -7.92
C HIS A 73 5.03 10.28 -8.39
N ARG A 74 6.00 9.97 -7.51
CA ARG A 74 7.17 9.13 -7.88
C ARG A 74 6.78 7.68 -8.17
N PHE A 75 5.78 7.15 -7.48
CA PHE A 75 5.27 5.81 -7.76
C PHE A 75 4.52 5.77 -9.10
N LYS A 76 3.75 6.80 -9.45
CA LYS A 76 3.14 6.93 -10.78
C LYS A 76 4.19 6.96 -11.89
N GLN A 77 5.31 7.61 -11.68
CA GLN A 77 6.42 7.61 -12.64
C GLN A 77 7.04 6.22 -12.75
N TRP A 78 7.31 5.55 -11.63
CA TRP A 78 7.80 4.18 -11.59
C TRP A 78 6.89 3.19 -12.34
N ILE A 79 5.56 3.33 -12.18
CA ILE A 79 4.60 2.54 -12.96
C ILE A 79 4.74 2.80 -14.45
N LYS A 80 4.88 4.07 -14.84
CA LYS A 80 4.96 4.50 -16.24
C LYS A 80 6.25 4.05 -16.92
N ASP A 81 7.36 4.15 -16.23
CA ASP A 81 8.69 3.83 -16.75
C ASP A 81 8.91 2.32 -16.89
N HIS A 82 8.19 1.51 -16.12
CA HIS A 82 8.21 0.04 -16.16
C HIS A 82 9.61 -0.56 -16.00
N ASP A 83 10.50 0.12 -15.27
CA ASP A 83 11.87 -0.34 -15.06
C ASP A 83 12.02 -1.26 -13.84
N HIS A 84 11.04 -1.25 -12.95
CA HIS A 84 10.96 -2.03 -11.70
C HIS A 84 12.13 -1.82 -10.71
N GLU A 85 12.99 -0.84 -10.98
CA GLU A 85 14.11 -0.52 -10.11
C GLU A 85 13.69 0.37 -8.93
N PRO A 86 14.26 0.15 -7.75
CA PRO A 86 13.95 0.98 -6.58
C PRO A 86 14.48 2.40 -6.76
N TYR A 87 13.67 3.37 -6.42
CA TYR A 87 13.95 4.79 -6.61
C TYR A 87 14.19 5.58 -5.31
N GLY A 88 14.49 4.92 -4.20
CA GLY A 88 14.73 5.56 -2.91
C GLY A 88 13.52 6.39 -2.45
N SER A 89 12.35 5.78 -2.40
CA SER A 89 11.13 6.45 -1.95
C SER A 89 11.26 6.92 -0.50
N MET A 90 10.80 8.13 -0.23
CA MET A 90 10.69 8.71 1.13
C MET A 90 9.22 8.71 1.61
N GLY A 91 8.30 8.15 0.83
CA GLY A 91 6.89 8.04 1.18
C GLY A 91 6.60 6.92 2.17
N ASN A 92 5.36 6.83 2.62
CA ASN A 92 4.89 5.79 3.54
C ASN A 92 4.58 4.44 2.86
N GLY A 93 4.79 4.32 1.55
CA GLY A 93 4.36 3.18 0.74
C GLY A 93 4.84 1.81 1.25
N SER A 94 6.07 1.71 1.79
CA SER A 94 6.56 0.47 2.37
C SER A 94 5.81 0.09 3.66
N ALA A 95 5.50 1.07 4.51
CA ALA A 95 4.81 0.84 5.77
C ALA A 95 3.33 0.46 5.56
N MET A 96 2.63 1.17 4.68
CA MET A 96 1.20 0.96 4.46
C MET A 96 0.87 -0.43 3.92
N ARG A 97 1.75 -1.03 3.10
CA ARG A 97 1.48 -2.31 2.41
C ARG A 97 2.10 -3.55 3.07
N CYS A 98 2.86 -3.39 4.18
CA CYS A 98 3.61 -4.51 4.78
C CYS A 98 2.78 -5.44 5.67
N SER A 99 1.50 -5.16 5.92
CA SER A 99 0.69 -5.91 6.89
C SER A 99 0.61 -7.42 6.63
N SER A 100 0.72 -7.87 5.38
CA SER A 100 0.76 -9.29 5.03
C SER A 100 1.97 -10.02 5.59
N ALA A 101 3.12 -9.33 5.78
CA ALA A 101 4.31 -9.91 6.37
C ALA A 101 4.04 -10.41 7.80
N GLY A 102 3.37 -9.58 8.63
CA GLY A 102 3.05 -9.95 10.00
C GLY A 102 2.03 -11.10 10.13
N TRP A 103 1.19 -11.31 9.10
CA TRP A 103 0.22 -12.41 9.10
C TRP A 103 0.79 -13.74 8.60
N LEU A 104 1.80 -13.69 7.74
CA LEU A 104 2.39 -14.88 7.12
C LEU A 104 3.59 -15.41 7.91
N ALA A 105 4.34 -14.53 8.56
CA ALA A 105 5.53 -14.87 9.29
C ALA A 105 5.23 -15.72 10.54
N ARG A 106 6.13 -16.67 10.81
CA ARG A 106 6.12 -17.54 11.99
C ARG A 106 7.11 -17.09 13.06
N THR A 107 8.12 -16.33 12.66
CA THR A 107 9.13 -15.76 13.56
C THR A 107 9.29 -14.25 13.31
N LYS A 108 9.95 -13.56 14.23
CA LYS A 108 10.27 -12.15 14.09
C LYS A 108 11.21 -11.91 12.90
N GLU A 109 12.20 -12.77 12.75
CA GLU A 109 13.19 -12.70 11.67
C GLU A 109 12.50 -12.84 10.31
N GLU A 110 11.63 -13.85 10.16
CA GLU A 110 10.84 -14.05 8.95
C GLU A 110 9.91 -12.84 8.67
N CYS A 111 9.33 -12.24 9.71
CA CYS A 111 8.51 -11.04 9.55
C CYS A 111 9.31 -9.86 9.01
N ILE A 112 10.54 -9.67 9.49
CA ILE A 112 11.44 -8.61 9.00
C ILE A 112 11.80 -8.87 7.54
N ASP A 113 12.13 -10.10 7.19
CA ASP A 113 12.48 -10.47 5.81
C ASP A 113 11.31 -10.24 4.84
N LEU A 114 10.11 -10.70 5.20
CA LEU A 114 8.92 -10.48 4.38
C LEU A 114 8.56 -8.99 4.27
N ALA A 115 8.64 -8.23 5.36
CA ALA A 115 8.41 -6.79 5.33
C ALA A 115 9.42 -6.07 4.44
N THR A 116 10.70 -6.47 4.50
CA THR A 116 11.76 -5.95 3.62
C THR A 116 11.44 -6.23 2.15
N GLN A 117 10.98 -7.42 1.81
CA GLN A 117 10.57 -7.77 0.45
C GLN A 117 9.43 -6.88 -0.06
N THR A 118 8.49 -6.46 0.80
CA THR A 118 7.45 -5.51 0.37
C THR A 118 7.99 -4.09 0.15
N ALA A 119 9.08 -3.72 0.83
CA ALA A 119 9.65 -2.37 0.79
C ALA A 119 10.60 -2.18 -0.41
N THR A 120 11.52 -3.14 -0.62
CA THR A 120 12.64 -3.03 -1.56
C THR A 120 12.29 -2.62 -2.99
N PRO A 121 11.14 -2.98 -3.58
CA PRO A 121 10.81 -2.52 -4.94
C PRO A 121 10.78 -1.00 -5.12
N THR A 122 10.62 -0.24 -4.05
CA THR A 122 10.51 1.23 -4.13
C THR A 122 11.37 1.97 -3.09
N HIS A 123 11.71 1.32 -1.97
CA HIS A 123 12.44 1.89 -0.84
C HIS A 123 13.74 1.12 -0.65
N ASN A 124 14.86 1.73 -0.94
CA ASN A 124 16.18 1.12 -0.87
C ASN A 124 17.17 1.98 -0.07
N HIS A 125 16.68 2.76 0.89
CA HIS A 125 17.51 3.43 1.87
C HIS A 125 18.08 2.40 2.85
N PRO A 126 19.33 2.63 3.34
CA PRO A 126 19.89 1.82 4.42
C PRO A 126 19.09 1.97 5.71
#